data_e62a098eef7c03dc5a66d825cf8efc7c
#
_entry.id   e62a098eef7c03dc5a66d825cf8efc7c
#
_cell.length_a   1.000
_cell.length_b   1.000
_cell.length_c   1.000
_cell.angle_alpha   90.00
_cell.angle_beta   90.00
_cell.angle_gamma   90.00
#
_symmetry.space_group_name_H-M   'P 1'
#
loop_
_entity.id
_entity.type
_entity.pdbx_description
1 polymer ?
#
loop_
_entity_poly.entity_id
_entity_poly.type
_entity_poly.pdbx_seq_one_letter_code
_entity_poly.pdbx_strand_id
1 'polypeptide(L)'
;MLHIDSNKLNQDPYTMKYFPHTADDIQEMLAVIGVKSLDELYAEVPEELKLHRELNIPEAKSEIEVRRIISALAEQNKRLIPFAGAGAYDHYTPSVIPYIASRSEFSTSYTPYQAEISQGTLMYIFEYQTMMADLTGMDLSNASMYDGSTATAEAMLMCVASAKKRNRVLISETVHPDVRRVVATYAHFHGVELVEVPAQNGTTNRQALSELLEADNVAGVIVAQPNYYGIVEDFSGLADECHAHKALLAINSIASDLAVLRSPGEWGADIACGEAQSLGIPLSAGGPYIGYLCVKNALIRKMPGRLVGETIDADGKRAFVLTMQAREQHIRREKATSNICTAQGIMCLYVAAYLSLMGPQGLREVNEHSYASAHELHRLLLAGNKFEEAFAGQPFLNEFTLRYKGTEGVDNLRKRLAEAGYLAGVKAEGSDDCIIFAVTEQRTPEEIVEFAKLALS
;
A
#
# COMPACT_ATOMS: atom_id res chain seq x y z
N MET A 1 52.98 -21.02 -15.29
CA MET A 1 51.69 -21.69 -15.08
C MET A 1 51.51 -21.93 -13.60
N LEU A 2 50.78 -21.09 -12.93
CA LEU A 2 50.44 -21.28 -11.52
C LEU A 2 49.37 -22.43 -11.47
N HIS A 3 49.77 -23.59 -10.96
CA HIS A 3 48.81 -24.64 -10.60
C HIS A 3 48.00 -24.14 -9.38
N ILE A 4 46.82 -23.64 -9.64
CA ILE A 4 45.80 -23.43 -8.58
C ILE A 4 45.24 -24.80 -8.28
N ASP A 5 45.58 -25.34 -7.13
CA ASP A 5 45.08 -26.64 -6.65
C ASP A 5 43.59 -26.44 -6.30
N SER A 6 42.71 -26.96 -7.14
CA SER A 6 41.25 -26.86 -6.94
C SER A 6 40.77 -27.56 -5.66
N ASN A 7 41.60 -28.39 -5.02
CA ASN A 7 41.28 -29.06 -3.77
C ASN A 7 41.52 -28.18 -2.53
N LYS A 8 42.12 -27.00 -2.68
CA LYS A 8 42.24 -26.01 -1.59
C LYS A 8 41.02 -25.09 -1.46
N LEU A 9 40.03 -25.20 -2.33
CA LEU A 9 38.80 -24.45 -2.26
C LEU A 9 37.70 -25.15 -1.43
N ASN A 10 37.89 -26.42 -1.10
CA ASN A 10 37.07 -27.14 -0.12
C ASN A 10 37.60 -26.88 1.30
N GLN A 11 37.47 -25.65 1.75
CA GLN A 11 37.64 -25.35 3.16
C GLN A 11 36.42 -25.85 3.93
N ASP A 12 36.72 -26.48 5.07
CA ASP A 12 35.84 -26.92 6.13
C ASP A 12 34.49 -26.17 6.11
N PRO A 13 33.33 -26.85 5.97
CA PRO A 13 32.02 -26.20 5.95
C PRO A 13 31.73 -25.32 7.17
N TYR A 14 32.53 -25.38 8.20
CA TYR A 14 32.41 -24.55 9.42
C TYR A 14 33.19 -23.23 9.33
N THR A 15 34.03 -22.97 8.32
CA THR A 15 34.71 -21.67 8.14
C THR A 15 33.84 -20.68 7.37
N MET A 16 32.72 -20.28 7.95
CA MET A 16 31.99 -19.11 7.45
C MET A 16 32.79 -17.85 7.74
N LYS A 17 33.05 -17.00 6.72
CA LYS A 17 33.83 -15.75 6.84
C LYS A 17 33.38 -14.82 7.95
N TYR A 18 32.17 -14.93 8.40
CA TYR A 18 31.52 -14.11 9.44
C TYR A 18 31.32 -14.85 10.76
N PHE A 19 31.75 -16.12 10.86
CA PHE A 19 31.69 -16.89 12.08
C PHE A 19 33.09 -16.90 12.70
N PRO A 20 33.31 -16.24 13.85
CA PRO A 20 34.66 -15.99 14.37
C PRO A 20 35.27 -17.22 15.07
N HIS A 21 34.48 -18.25 15.37
CA HIS A 21 34.96 -19.41 16.11
C HIS A 21 35.63 -20.45 15.20
N THR A 22 36.82 -20.89 15.61
CA THR A 22 37.52 -22.01 14.98
C THR A 22 36.98 -23.35 15.48
N ALA A 23 37.37 -24.44 14.85
CA ALA A 23 37.01 -25.79 15.33
C ALA A 23 37.52 -26.04 16.78
N ASP A 24 38.72 -25.52 17.09
CA ASP A 24 39.29 -25.64 18.47
C ASP A 24 38.47 -24.82 19.46
N ASP A 25 38.09 -23.60 19.14
CA ASP A 25 37.20 -22.79 20.00
C ASP A 25 35.87 -23.51 20.27
N ILE A 26 35.29 -24.17 19.25
CA ILE A 26 34.05 -24.94 19.40
C ILE A 26 34.28 -26.13 20.39
N GLN A 27 35.40 -26.87 20.25
CA GLN A 27 35.73 -27.98 21.13
C GLN A 27 35.93 -27.50 22.58
N GLU A 28 36.63 -26.38 22.78
CA GLU A 28 36.79 -25.77 24.12
C GLU A 28 35.43 -25.37 24.72
N MET A 29 34.56 -24.76 23.95
CA MET A 29 33.20 -24.41 24.41
C MET A 29 32.38 -25.64 24.77
N LEU A 30 32.40 -26.70 23.95
CA LEU A 30 31.71 -27.97 24.24
C LEU A 30 32.24 -28.64 25.51
N ALA A 31 33.57 -28.60 25.74
CA ALA A 31 34.19 -29.14 26.95
C ALA A 31 33.75 -28.36 28.19
N VAL A 32 33.63 -27.02 28.11
CA VAL A 32 33.12 -26.19 29.22
C VAL A 32 31.66 -26.50 29.55
N ILE A 33 30.85 -26.74 28.50
CA ILE A 33 29.43 -27.10 28.66
C ILE A 33 29.29 -28.56 29.20
N GLY A 34 30.27 -29.41 28.93
CA GLY A 34 30.27 -30.80 29.35
C GLY A 34 29.60 -31.77 28.35
N VAL A 35 29.52 -31.37 27.06
CA VAL A 35 29.02 -32.21 25.96
C VAL A 35 30.10 -32.49 24.93
N LYS A 36 29.93 -33.55 24.13
CA LYS A 36 30.95 -34.01 23.18
C LYS A 36 30.75 -33.50 21.76
N SER A 37 29.54 -33.08 21.43
CA SER A 37 29.19 -32.61 20.10
C SER A 37 28.11 -31.54 20.15
N LEU A 38 27.97 -30.79 19.03
CA LEU A 38 26.86 -29.84 18.85
C LEU A 38 25.51 -30.56 18.89
N ASP A 39 25.41 -31.79 18.41
CA ASP A 39 24.16 -32.56 18.39
C ASP A 39 23.63 -32.85 19.81
N GLU A 40 24.53 -33.01 20.78
CA GLU A 40 24.13 -33.20 22.17
C GLU A 40 23.43 -31.97 22.78
N LEU A 41 23.67 -30.78 22.26
CA LEU A 41 22.94 -29.56 22.63
C LEU A 41 21.46 -29.60 22.23
N TYR A 42 21.11 -30.45 21.29
CA TYR A 42 19.76 -30.67 20.81
C TYR A 42 19.14 -31.98 21.31
N ALA A 43 19.62 -32.48 22.47
CA ALA A 43 19.14 -33.74 23.03
C ALA A 43 17.63 -33.71 23.39
N GLU A 44 17.07 -32.53 23.64
CA GLU A 44 15.63 -32.36 23.91
C GLU A 44 14.75 -32.47 22.62
N VAL A 45 15.35 -32.39 21.43
CA VAL A 45 14.62 -32.55 20.18
C VAL A 45 14.44 -34.03 19.90
N PRO A 46 13.20 -34.55 19.76
CA PRO A 46 12.94 -35.94 19.39
C PRO A 46 13.69 -36.33 18.13
N GLU A 47 14.25 -37.56 18.11
CA GLU A 47 15.09 -38.01 17.00
C GLU A 47 14.37 -38.02 15.64
N GLU A 48 13.07 -38.31 15.64
CA GLU A 48 12.23 -38.30 14.43
C GLU A 48 12.03 -36.91 13.84
N LEU A 49 12.31 -35.84 14.59
CA LEU A 49 12.24 -34.45 14.12
C LEU A 49 13.58 -33.92 13.65
N LYS A 50 14.68 -34.65 13.87
CA LYS A 50 16.00 -34.24 13.41
C LYS A 50 16.18 -34.58 11.93
N LEU A 51 16.80 -33.66 11.20
CA LEU A 51 17.08 -33.83 9.79
C LEU A 51 18.42 -34.55 9.61
N HIS A 52 18.40 -35.84 9.15
CA HIS A 52 19.58 -36.66 8.89
C HIS A 52 20.06 -36.63 7.43
N ARG A 53 19.70 -35.62 6.70
CA ARG A 53 20.13 -35.38 5.32
C ARG A 53 20.49 -33.92 5.11
N GLU A 54 21.29 -33.67 4.11
CA GLU A 54 21.53 -32.29 3.68
C GLU A 54 20.25 -31.63 3.20
N LEU A 55 20.18 -30.31 3.39
CA LEU A 55 19.08 -29.49 2.87
C LEU A 55 19.10 -29.51 1.34
N ASN A 56 17.95 -29.68 0.73
CA ASN A 56 17.80 -29.58 -0.72
C ASN A 56 17.74 -28.11 -1.15
N ILE A 57 18.87 -27.42 -0.97
CA ILE A 57 19.09 -26.03 -1.38
C ILE A 57 20.26 -25.96 -2.35
N PRO A 58 20.31 -24.98 -3.23
CA PRO A 58 21.46 -24.78 -4.12
C PRO A 58 22.76 -24.61 -3.32
N GLU A 59 23.84 -25.10 -3.87
CA GLU A 59 25.18 -24.88 -3.33
C GLU A 59 25.51 -23.37 -3.27
N ALA A 60 26.36 -23.00 -2.30
CA ALA A 60 26.86 -21.65 -2.17
C ALA A 60 27.60 -21.21 -3.43
N LYS A 61 27.33 -20.01 -3.90
CA LYS A 61 27.90 -19.43 -5.11
C LYS A 61 28.66 -18.14 -4.77
N SER A 62 29.64 -17.83 -5.59
CA SER A 62 30.34 -16.55 -5.52
C SER A 62 29.40 -15.39 -5.88
N GLU A 63 29.71 -14.18 -5.43
CA GLU A 63 28.92 -12.97 -5.75
C GLU A 63 28.75 -12.80 -7.27
N ILE A 64 29.79 -13.04 -8.05
CA ILE A 64 29.73 -12.89 -9.52
C ILE A 64 28.76 -13.92 -10.16
N GLU A 65 28.70 -15.14 -9.63
CA GLU A 65 27.76 -16.16 -10.12
C GLU A 65 26.33 -15.80 -9.74
N VAL A 66 26.09 -15.35 -8.50
CA VAL A 66 24.75 -14.89 -8.07
C VAL A 66 24.30 -13.70 -8.91
N ARG A 67 25.18 -12.71 -9.14
CA ARG A 67 24.86 -11.56 -10.00
C ARG A 67 24.48 -11.99 -11.41
N ARG A 68 25.21 -12.94 -12.02
CA ARG A 68 24.89 -13.44 -13.36
C ARG A 68 23.52 -14.14 -13.40
N ILE A 69 23.22 -14.96 -12.41
CA ILE A 69 21.94 -15.67 -12.32
C ILE A 69 20.78 -14.68 -12.19
N ILE A 70 20.89 -13.72 -11.24
CA ILE A 70 19.83 -12.73 -11.00
C ILE A 70 19.69 -11.77 -12.18
N SER A 71 20.78 -11.35 -12.82
CA SER A 71 20.72 -10.51 -14.03
C SER A 71 20.03 -11.23 -15.18
N ALA A 72 20.35 -12.52 -15.40
CA ALA A 72 19.68 -13.30 -16.44
C ALA A 72 18.18 -13.50 -16.20
N LEU A 73 17.75 -13.57 -14.94
CA LEU A 73 16.33 -13.55 -14.57
C LEU A 73 15.69 -12.16 -14.81
N ALA A 74 16.41 -11.11 -14.43
CA ALA A 74 15.94 -9.73 -14.63
C ALA A 74 15.77 -9.37 -16.13
N GLU A 75 16.67 -9.85 -17.00
CA GLU A 75 16.60 -9.65 -18.45
C GLU A 75 15.38 -10.31 -19.13
N GLN A 76 14.72 -11.26 -18.46
CA GLN A 76 13.48 -11.85 -18.95
C GLN A 76 12.27 -10.93 -18.75
N ASN A 77 12.38 -9.91 -17.90
CA ASN A 77 11.30 -8.93 -17.69
C ASN A 77 11.24 -7.96 -18.88
N LYS A 78 10.05 -7.75 -19.39
CA LYS A 78 9.81 -6.73 -20.41
C LYS A 78 9.46 -5.41 -19.73
N ARG A 79 10.11 -4.33 -20.15
CA ARG A 79 9.71 -2.98 -19.76
C ARG A 79 8.49 -2.60 -20.61
N LEU A 80 7.34 -2.44 -19.99
CA LEU A 80 6.10 -2.05 -20.63
C LEU A 80 5.74 -0.62 -20.24
N ILE A 81 5.13 0.13 -21.16
CA ILE A 81 4.58 1.45 -20.89
C ILE A 81 3.19 1.26 -20.26
N PRO A 82 2.97 1.68 -18.99
CA PRO A 82 1.73 1.40 -18.29
C PRO A 82 0.60 2.34 -18.69
N PHE A 83 -0.56 1.72 -19.01
CA PHE A 83 -1.88 2.32 -19.10
C PHE A 83 -2.84 1.64 -18.11
N ALA A 84 -2.32 1.20 -16.99
CA ALA A 84 -3.00 0.48 -15.93
C ALA A 84 -2.87 1.22 -14.59
N GLY A 85 -3.88 1.08 -13.75
CA GLY A 85 -3.93 1.66 -12.41
C GLY A 85 -4.48 0.66 -11.40
N ALA A 86 -5.75 0.78 -11.05
CA ALA A 86 -6.44 -0.04 -10.06
C ALA A 86 -5.78 0.04 -8.67
N GLY A 87 -5.49 1.27 -8.23
CA GLY A 87 -4.97 1.56 -6.88
C GLY A 87 -3.48 1.83 -6.78
N ALA A 88 -2.68 1.57 -7.85
CA ALA A 88 -1.28 1.96 -7.94
C ALA A 88 -1.00 2.58 -9.31
N TYR A 89 -0.33 3.73 -9.33
CA TYR A 89 -0.23 4.56 -10.53
C TYR A 89 1.22 4.93 -10.83
N ASP A 90 1.58 4.95 -12.13
CA ASP A 90 2.91 5.29 -12.62
C ASP A 90 3.12 6.81 -12.70
N HIS A 91 3.07 7.49 -11.55
CA HIS A 91 3.46 8.89 -11.46
C HIS A 91 4.98 9.06 -11.46
N TYR A 92 5.46 10.22 -11.91
CA TYR A 92 6.88 10.49 -11.94
C TYR A 92 7.46 10.65 -10.53
N THR A 93 8.50 9.89 -10.24
CA THR A 93 9.29 10.03 -8.99
C THR A 93 10.50 10.91 -9.27
N PRO A 94 10.56 12.16 -8.76
CA PRO A 94 11.72 13.03 -8.91
C PRO A 94 13.00 12.38 -8.36
N SER A 95 14.11 12.46 -9.12
CA SER A 95 15.37 11.75 -8.82
C SER A 95 15.98 12.11 -7.46
N VAL A 96 15.68 13.29 -6.93
CA VAL A 96 16.14 13.74 -5.61
C VAL A 96 15.56 12.90 -4.47
N ILE A 97 14.37 12.33 -4.64
CA ILE A 97 13.67 11.55 -3.60
C ILE A 97 14.42 10.26 -3.28
N PRO A 98 14.65 9.34 -4.25
CA PRO A 98 15.43 8.14 -3.98
C PRO A 98 16.89 8.48 -3.56
N TYR A 99 17.46 9.59 -4.04
CA TYR A 99 18.76 10.04 -3.57
C TYR A 99 18.76 10.36 -2.07
N ILE A 100 17.79 11.13 -1.58
CA ILE A 100 17.63 11.42 -0.14
C ILE A 100 17.39 10.14 0.65
N ALA A 101 16.47 9.29 0.22
CA ALA A 101 16.11 8.07 0.93
C ALA A 101 17.23 7.02 0.98
N SER A 102 18.14 7.03 0.01
CA SER A 102 19.30 6.12 -0.03
C SER A 102 20.46 6.53 0.88
N ARG A 103 20.41 7.71 1.49
CA ARG A 103 21.44 8.14 2.43
C ARG A 103 21.46 7.21 3.65
N SER A 104 22.67 6.89 4.12
CA SER A 104 22.86 5.95 5.22
C SER A 104 22.15 6.37 6.51
N GLU A 105 22.02 7.68 6.74
CA GLU A 105 21.32 8.23 7.91
C GLU A 105 19.84 7.80 7.98
N PHE A 106 19.21 7.56 6.82
CA PHE A 106 17.82 7.11 6.74
C PHE A 106 17.73 5.60 6.47
N SER A 107 18.51 5.05 5.54
CA SER A 107 18.40 3.65 5.11
C SER A 107 18.84 2.65 6.18
N THR A 108 19.67 3.04 7.14
CA THR A 108 20.08 2.20 8.28
C THR A 108 19.30 2.46 9.55
N SER A 109 18.40 3.47 9.58
CA SER A 109 17.57 3.74 10.75
C SER A 109 16.52 2.65 10.93
N TYR A 110 16.24 2.34 12.20
CA TYR A 110 15.17 1.43 12.59
C TYR A 110 14.02 2.22 13.25
N THR A 111 13.08 1.55 13.86
CA THR A 111 11.98 2.20 14.58
C THR A 111 12.54 3.20 15.62
N PRO A 112 12.07 4.44 15.63
CA PRO A 112 12.63 5.52 16.46
C PRO A 112 12.14 5.44 17.92
N TYR A 113 12.46 4.36 18.64
CA TYR A 113 12.07 4.19 20.05
C TYR A 113 12.78 5.17 20.98
N GLN A 114 14.06 5.43 20.72
CA GLN A 114 14.88 6.34 21.52
C GLN A 114 14.85 7.73 20.88
N ALA A 115 14.05 8.62 21.44
CA ALA A 115 13.87 9.97 20.91
C ALA A 115 15.19 10.75 20.80
N GLU A 116 16.11 10.53 21.75
CA GLU A 116 17.38 11.24 21.86
C GLU A 116 18.28 11.08 20.62
N ILE A 117 18.24 9.93 19.98
CA ILE A 117 19.08 9.62 18.80
C ILE A 117 18.29 9.57 17.49
N SER A 118 16.97 9.75 17.54
CA SER A 118 16.07 9.55 16.40
C SER A 118 15.31 10.82 15.99
N GLN A 119 15.81 12.00 16.37
CA GLN A 119 15.10 13.26 16.14
C GLN A 119 14.81 13.52 14.66
N GLY A 120 15.77 13.23 13.76
CA GLY A 120 15.58 13.39 12.32
C GLY A 120 14.51 12.46 11.75
N THR A 121 14.49 11.19 12.20
CA THR A 121 13.46 10.21 11.81
C THR A 121 12.09 10.62 12.34
N LEU A 122 11.98 11.00 13.59
CA LEU A 122 10.73 11.48 14.18
C LEU A 122 10.22 12.74 13.50
N MET A 123 11.13 13.66 13.13
CA MET A 123 10.77 14.89 12.45
C MET A 123 10.10 14.62 11.10
N TYR A 124 10.70 13.82 10.21
CA TYR A 124 10.08 13.60 8.91
C TYR A 124 8.77 12.78 9.00
N ILE A 125 8.63 11.91 10.01
CA ILE A 125 7.35 11.24 10.27
C ILE A 125 6.29 12.25 10.73
N PHE A 126 6.66 13.20 11.59
CA PHE A 126 5.75 14.27 12.01
C PHE A 126 5.31 15.14 10.83
N GLU A 127 6.24 15.51 9.94
CA GLU A 127 5.93 16.24 8.70
C GLU A 127 4.98 15.43 7.80
N TYR A 128 5.25 14.13 7.60
CA TYR A 128 4.33 13.23 6.89
C TYR A 128 2.92 13.26 7.50
N GLN A 129 2.81 13.10 8.81
CA GLN A 129 1.51 13.13 9.51
C GLN A 129 0.76 14.45 9.26
N THR A 130 1.46 15.59 9.36
CA THR A 130 0.88 16.90 9.13
C THR A 130 0.38 17.04 7.69
N MET A 131 1.23 16.72 6.71
CA MET A 131 0.88 16.82 5.29
C MET A 131 -0.29 15.91 4.91
N MET A 132 -0.34 14.69 5.45
CA MET A 132 -1.45 13.76 5.19
C MET A 132 -2.76 14.21 5.86
N ALA A 133 -2.70 14.78 7.05
CA ALA A 133 -3.86 15.38 7.71
C ALA A 133 -4.41 16.55 6.90
N ASP A 134 -3.54 17.44 6.43
CA ASP A 134 -3.93 18.61 5.61
C ASP A 134 -4.53 18.15 4.27
N LEU A 135 -3.89 17.21 3.58
CA LEU A 135 -4.36 16.71 2.27
C LEU A 135 -5.73 16.02 2.36
N THR A 136 -5.96 15.27 3.45
CA THR A 136 -7.23 14.57 3.67
C THR A 136 -8.33 15.44 4.31
N GLY A 137 -7.99 16.65 4.77
CA GLY A 137 -8.90 17.52 5.52
C GLY A 137 -9.28 16.96 6.89
N MET A 138 -8.42 16.10 7.46
CA MET A 138 -8.64 15.47 8.77
C MET A 138 -7.79 16.15 9.85
N ASP A 139 -8.12 15.90 11.14
CA ASP A 139 -7.42 16.57 12.25
C ASP A 139 -6.03 16.02 12.50
N LEU A 140 -5.79 14.73 12.22
CA LEU A 140 -4.50 14.07 12.43
C LEU A 140 -4.33 12.79 11.63
N SER A 141 -3.07 12.43 11.36
CA SER A 141 -2.64 11.17 10.73
C SER A 141 -1.75 10.37 11.67
N ASN A 142 -1.74 9.04 11.53
CA ASN A 142 -0.69 8.21 12.14
C ASN A 142 0.60 8.21 11.31
N ALA A 143 1.63 7.51 11.81
CA ALA A 143 2.95 7.38 11.17
C ALA A 143 2.96 6.44 9.95
N SER A 144 1.86 6.17 9.33
CA SER A 144 1.52 5.28 8.20
C SER A 144 0.95 3.91 8.57
N MET A 145 0.37 3.30 7.56
CA MET A 145 -0.07 1.90 7.53
C MET A 145 0.78 1.11 6.54
N TYR A 146 0.62 -0.20 6.49
CA TYR A 146 1.39 -1.05 5.56
C TYR A 146 1.03 -0.75 4.10
N ASP A 147 -0.25 -0.68 3.81
CA ASP A 147 -0.85 -0.34 2.51
C ASP A 147 -2.30 0.15 2.69
N GLY A 148 -2.94 0.56 1.61
CA GLY A 148 -4.31 1.05 1.62
C GLY A 148 -5.34 0.00 2.03
N SER A 149 -5.09 -1.27 1.73
CA SER A 149 -6.00 -2.37 2.08
C SER A 149 -6.04 -2.61 3.58
N THR A 150 -4.86 -2.68 4.22
CA THR A 150 -4.76 -2.80 5.68
C THR A 150 -5.23 -1.55 6.40
N ALA A 151 -4.98 -0.36 5.84
CA ALA A 151 -5.52 0.90 6.37
C ALA A 151 -7.06 0.89 6.40
N THR A 152 -7.70 0.37 5.36
CA THR A 152 -9.16 0.25 5.29
C THR A 152 -9.70 -0.81 6.27
N ALA A 153 -9.01 -1.93 6.42
CA ALA A 153 -9.38 -2.93 7.42
C ALA A 153 -9.29 -2.39 8.85
N GLU A 154 -8.27 -1.61 9.15
CA GLU A 154 -8.14 -0.95 10.45
C GLU A 154 -9.20 0.17 10.65
N ALA A 155 -9.59 0.88 9.58
CA ALA A 155 -10.71 1.82 9.63
C ALA A 155 -12.01 1.11 10.02
N MET A 156 -12.29 -0.09 9.46
CA MET A 156 -13.40 -0.95 9.88
C MET A 156 -13.33 -1.27 11.37
N LEU A 157 -12.17 -1.73 11.87
CA LEU A 157 -11.99 -2.05 13.30
C LEU A 157 -12.18 -0.81 14.18
N MET A 158 -11.76 0.37 13.74
CA MET A 158 -11.99 1.63 14.44
C MET A 158 -13.47 1.98 14.54
N CYS A 159 -14.24 1.76 13.47
CA CYS A 159 -15.69 1.95 13.48
C CYS A 159 -16.32 1.09 14.59
N VAL A 160 -16.02 -0.21 14.60
CA VAL A 160 -16.54 -1.16 15.61
C VAL A 160 -16.07 -0.78 17.02
N ALA A 161 -14.78 -0.49 17.21
CA ALA A 161 -14.23 -0.09 18.51
C ALA A 161 -14.86 1.21 19.06
N SER A 162 -15.42 2.05 18.21
CA SER A 162 -16.09 3.31 18.58
C SER A 162 -17.58 3.15 18.85
N ALA A 163 -18.19 2.06 18.37
CA ALA A 163 -19.62 1.87 18.31
C ALA A 163 -20.24 1.07 19.48
N LYS A 164 -19.52 0.90 20.60
CA LYS A 164 -19.91 0.13 21.79
C LYS A 164 -20.26 -1.33 21.47
N LYS A 165 -21.55 -1.66 21.29
CA LYS A 165 -22.04 -3.04 21.05
C LYS A 165 -22.36 -3.33 19.58
N ARG A 166 -22.25 -2.35 18.70
CA ARG A 166 -22.56 -2.51 17.28
C ARG A 166 -21.34 -3.07 16.56
N ASN A 167 -21.54 -4.07 15.75
CA ASN A 167 -20.45 -4.80 15.07
C ASN A 167 -20.71 -5.04 13.57
N ARG A 168 -21.75 -4.39 13.01
CA ARG A 168 -21.99 -4.43 11.56
C ARG A 168 -21.31 -3.25 10.89
N VAL A 169 -20.59 -3.52 9.80
CA VAL A 169 -19.98 -2.48 8.94
C VAL A 169 -20.47 -2.68 7.52
N LEU A 170 -20.92 -1.62 6.89
CA LEU A 170 -21.32 -1.60 5.49
C LEU A 170 -20.13 -1.19 4.63
N ILE A 171 -19.85 -1.93 3.58
CA ILE A 171 -18.79 -1.60 2.61
C ILE A 171 -19.37 -1.57 1.21
N SER A 172 -19.10 -0.50 0.45
CA SER A 172 -19.59 -0.43 -0.93
C SER A 172 -18.91 -1.49 -1.82
N GLU A 173 -19.71 -2.11 -2.68
CA GLU A 173 -19.21 -3.01 -3.73
C GLU A 173 -18.26 -2.29 -4.70
N THR A 174 -18.31 -0.95 -4.77
CA THR A 174 -17.42 -0.12 -5.59
C THR A 174 -16.04 0.12 -4.96
N VAL A 175 -15.79 -0.31 -3.71
CA VAL A 175 -14.44 -0.39 -3.13
C VAL A 175 -13.66 -1.49 -3.83
N HIS A 176 -12.36 -1.26 -4.07
CA HIS A 176 -11.48 -2.19 -4.77
C HIS A 176 -11.64 -3.64 -4.24
N PRO A 177 -11.80 -4.65 -5.11
CA PRO A 177 -12.05 -6.03 -4.69
C PRO A 177 -11.00 -6.59 -3.72
N ASP A 178 -9.71 -6.32 -3.95
CA ASP A 178 -8.65 -6.77 -3.03
C ASP A 178 -8.78 -6.11 -1.66
N VAL A 179 -9.13 -4.83 -1.61
CA VAL A 179 -9.40 -4.13 -0.34
C VAL A 179 -10.56 -4.80 0.38
N ARG A 180 -11.67 -5.09 -0.32
CA ARG A 180 -12.82 -5.80 0.26
C ARG A 180 -12.44 -7.19 0.78
N ARG A 181 -11.59 -7.95 0.06
CA ARG A 181 -11.08 -9.27 0.50
C ARG A 181 -10.24 -9.17 1.78
N VAL A 182 -9.37 -8.17 1.88
CA VAL A 182 -8.57 -7.93 3.10
C VAL A 182 -9.48 -7.54 4.26
N VAL A 183 -10.41 -6.60 4.04
CA VAL A 183 -11.40 -6.18 5.06
C VAL A 183 -12.23 -7.37 5.53
N ALA A 184 -12.68 -8.22 4.61
CA ALA A 184 -13.45 -9.43 4.93
C ALA A 184 -12.64 -10.43 5.78
N THR A 185 -11.34 -10.58 5.49
CA THR A 185 -10.45 -11.42 6.29
C THR A 185 -10.35 -10.91 7.73
N TYR A 186 -10.11 -9.61 7.90
CA TYR A 186 -10.09 -8.99 9.24
C TYR A 186 -11.44 -9.11 9.95
N ALA A 187 -12.53 -8.84 9.22
CA ALA A 187 -13.89 -8.95 9.77
C ALA A 187 -14.17 -10.36 10.31
N HIS A 188 -13.81 -11.41 9.56
CA HIS A 188 -13.98 -12.80 9.96
C HIS A 188 -13.33 -13.12 11.31
N PHE A 189 -12.04 -12.76 11.46
CA PHE A 189 -11.29 -13.09 12.68
C PHE A 189 -11.63 -12.20 13.88
N HIS A 190 -12.23 -11.03 13.64
CA HIS A 190 -12.70 -10.12 14.70
C HIS A 190 -14.20 -10.24 14.99
N GLY A 191 -14.92 -11.15 14.34
CA GLY A 191 -16.34 -11.34 14.52
C GLY A 191 -17.20 -10.14 14.09
N VAL A 192 -16.71 -9.37 13.11
CA VAL A 192 -17.42 -8.22 12.53
C VAL A 192 -18.36 -8.73 11.44
N GLU A 193 -19.59 -8.28 11.46
CA GLU A 193 -20.57 -8.53 10.40
C GLU A 193 -20.32 -7.52 9.26
N LEU A 194 -19.62 -7.95 8.21
CA LEU A 194 -19.38 -7.15 7.02
C LEU A 194 -20.49 -7.37 6.01
N VAL A 195 -21.17 -6.28 5.60
CA VAL A 195 -22.28 -6.31 4.63
C VAL A 195 -21.90 -5.46 3.42
N GLU A 196 -21.95 -6.05 2.23
CA GLU A 196 -21.70 -5.31 1.00
C GLU A 196 -22.94 -4.51 0.59
N VAL A 197 -22.73 -3.24 0.26
CA VAL A 197 -23.72 -2.36 -0.35
C VAL A 197 -23.62 -2.51 -1.86
N PRO A 198 -24.68 -2.95 -2.56
CA PRO A 198 -24.60 -3.20 -3.99
C PRO A 198 -24.27 -1.93 -4.78
N ALA A 199 -23.61 -2.12 -5.93
CA ALA A 199 -23.39 -1.05 -6.90
C ALA A 199 -24.62 -0.86 -7.81
N GLN A 200 -24.79 0.37 -8.29
CA GLN A 200 -25.77 0.74 -9.31
C GLN A 200 -25.11 1.66 -10.32
N ASN A 201 -25.07 1.27 -11.58
CA ASN A 201 -24.38 2.02 -12.67
C ASN A 201 -22.92 2.41 -12.29
N GLY A 202 -22.18 1.47 -11.66
CA GLY A 202 -20.79 1.67 -11.26
C GLY A 202 -20.57 2.53 -10.01
N THR A 203 -21.62 3.01 -9.35
CA THR A 203 -21.56 3.81 -8.12
C THR A 203 -22.24 3.09 -6.96
N THR A 204 -21.95 3.49 -5.74
CA THR A 204 -22.61 3.00 -4.52
C THR A 204 -24.13 3.25 -4.62
N ASN A 205 -24.94 2.20 -4.51
CA ASN A 205 -26.40 2.34 -4.49
C ASN A 205 -26.85 3.02 -3.19
N ARG A 206 -27.12 4.33 -3.28
CA ARG A 206 -27.50 5.17 -2.12
C ARG A 206 -28.80 4.73 -1.48
N GLN A 207 -29.78 4.26 -2.25
CA GLN A 207 -31.05 3.76 -1.69
C GLN A 207 -30.82 2.49 -0.87
N ALA A 208 -30.10 1.51 -1.41
CA ALA A 208 -29.78 0.28 -0.68
C ALA A 208 -28.94 0.56 0.57
N LEU A 209 -28.02 1.54 0.50
CA LEU A 209 -27.23 1.96 1.66
C LEU A 209 -28.11 2.56 2.74
N SER A 210 -29.05 3.45 2.40
CA SER A 210 -30.01 4.03 3.35
C SER A 210 -30.86 2.95 4.03
N GLU A 211 -31.40 2.01 3.26
CA GLU A 211 -32.17 0.89 3.79
C GLU A 211 -31.36 0.01 4.77
N LEU A 212 -30.07 -0.23 4.47
CA LEU A 212 -29.18 -0.99 5.34
C LEU A 212 -28.78 -0.22 6.62
N LEU A 213 -28.72 1.11 6.55
CA LEU A 213 -28.43 1.99 7.70
C LEU A 213 -29.57 2.01 8.73
N GLU A 214 -30.79 1.73 8.33
CA GLU A 214 -31.93 1.66 9.27
C GLU A 214 -31.78 0.53 10.32
N ALA A 215 -30.84 -0.41 10.11
CA ALA A 215 -30.56 -1.45 11.09
C ALA A 215 -29.78 -0.86 12.29
N ASP A 216 -30.25 -1.13 13.52
CA ASP A 216 -29.72 -0.54 14.77
C ASP A 216 -28.26 -0.92 15.10
N ASN A 217 -27.65 -1.89 14.41
CA ASN A 217 -26.33 -2.43 14.76
C ASN A 217 -25.19 -1.95 13.84
N VAL A 218 -25.42 -0.99 12.94
CA VAL A 218 -24.38 -0.49 12.04
C VAL A 218 -23.39 0.39 12.80
N ALA A 219 -22.10 0.02 12.77
CA ALA A 219 -20.99 0.73 13.39
C ALA A 219 -20.33 1.74 12.44
N GLY A 220 -20.32 1.44 11.15
CA GLY A 220 -19.68 2.31 10.15
C GLY A 220 -20.01 1.93 8.72
N VAL A 221 -19.71 2.86 7.83
CA VAL A 221 -19.85 2.76 6.36
C VAL A 221 -18.50 3.04 5.73
N ILE A 222 -18.12 2.24 4.73
CA ILE A 222 -16.88 2.38 3.97
C ILE A 222 -17.24 2.57 2.49
N VAL A 223 -16.77 3.67 1.91
CA VAL A 223 -16.89 3.98 0.46
C VAL A 223 -15.53 4.35 -0.12
N ALA A 224 -15.41 4.45 -1.44
CA ALA A 224 -14.16 4.79 -2.11
C ALA A 224 -14.30 6.01 -3.04
N GLN A 225 -13.24 6.84 -3.11
CA GLN A 225 -13.21 8.07 -3.93
C GLN A 225 -11.80 8.34 -4.49
N PRO A 226 -11.54 8.22 -5.81
CA PRO A 226 -12.41 7.54 -6.79
C PRO A 226 -12.68 6.09 -6.41
N ASN A 227 -13.71 5.50 -6.98
CA ASN A 227 -14.01 4.09 -6.74
C ASN A 227 -13.21 3.15 -7.66
N TYR A 228 -13.40 1.83 -7.51
CA TYR A 228 -12.67 0.80 -8.28
C TYR A 228 -12.77 0.96 -9.79
N TYR A 229 -13.88 1.50 -10.28
CA TYR A 229 -14.10 1.71 -11.71
C TYR A 229 -13.55 3.04 -12.24
N GLY A 230 -12.87 3.81 -11.37
CA GLY A 230 -12.36 5.15 -11.67
C GLY A 230 -13.39 6.26 -11.52
N ILE A 231 -14.60 5.95 -11.10
CA ILE A 231 -15.71 6.92 -11.01
C ILE A 231 -15.53 7.81 -9.78
N VAL A 232 -15.72 9.12 -9.97
CA VAL A 232 -15.81 10.12 -8.90
C VAL A 232 -17.25 10.21 -8.44
N GLU A 233 -17.56 9.63 -7.27
CA GLU A 233 -18.92 9.59 -6.71
C GLU A 233 -19.28 10.88 -5.95
N ASP A 234 -20.57 11.22 -5.89
CA ASP A 234 -21.09 12.31 -5.06
C ASP A 234 -21.55 11.76 -3.69
N PHE A 235 -20.83 12.12 -2.64
CA PHE A 235 -21.14 11.75 -1.25
C PHE A 235 -21.86 12.85 -0.48
N SER A 236 -22.50 13.82 -1.14
CA SER A 236 -23.30 14.86 -0.49
C SER A 236 -24.34 14.25 0.46
N GLY A 237 -24.35 14.71 1.71
CA GLY A 237 -25.27 14.27 2.76
C GLY A 237 -25.00 12.87 3.36
N LEU A 238 -24.02 12.10 2.83
CA LEU A 238 -23.74 10.75 3.32
C LEU A 238 -23.24 10.75 4.78
N ALA A 239 -22.39 11.69 5.14
CA ALA A 239 -21.90 11.80 6.52
C ALA A 239 -23.04 12.09 7.52
N ASP A 240 -23.93 13.01 7.17
CA ASP A 240 -25.07 13.37 8.03
C ASP A 240 -26.01 12.17 8.20
N GLU A 241 -26.25 11.42 7.13
CA GLU A 241 -27.05 10.19 7.14
C GLU A 241 -26.42 9.12 8.05
N CYS A 242 -25.12 8.84 7.89
CA CYS A 242 -24.39 7.93 8.77
C CYS A 242 -24.46 8.36 10.24
N HIS A 243 -24.23 9.64 10.53
CA HIS A 243 -24.24 10.17 11.89
C HIS A 243 -25.64 10.15 12.53
N ALA A 244 -26.71 10.35 11.75
CA ALA A 244 -28.10 10.20 12.25
C ALA A 244 -28.33 8.78 12.79
N HIS A 245 -27.74 7.76 12.17
CA HIS A 245 -27.75 6.36 12.60
C HIS A 245 -26.61 6.01 13.57
N LYS A 246 -25.81 7.01 14.00
CA LYS A 246 -24.63 6.85 14.88
C LYS A 246 -23.54 5.95 14.28
N ALA A 247 -23.52 5.74 12.97
CA ALA A 247 -22.46 5.07 12.24
C ALA A 247 -21.37 6.08 11.89
N LEU A 248 -20.11 5.63 11.85
CA LEU A 248 -18.99 6.42 11.34
C LEU A 248 -18.89 6.28 9.82
N LEU A 249 -18.43 7.34 9.15
CA LEU A 249 -18.10 7.30 7.73
C LEU A 249 -16.59 7.20 7.54
N ALA A 250 -16.13 6.17 6.85
CA ALA A 250 -14.76 6.01 6.37
C ALA A 250 -14.71 6.13 4.85
N ILE A 251 -13.82 6.95 4.32
CA ILE A 251 -13.60 7.10 2.87
C ILE A 251 -12.21 6.59 2.54
N ASN A 252 -12.16 5.57 1.66
CA ASN A 252 -10.93 5.08 1.06
C ASN A 252 -10.60 5.92 -0.18
N SER A 253 -9.36 6.43 -0.29
CA SER A 253 -8.96 7.30 -1.41
C SER A 253 -7.52 7.03 -1.84
N ILE A 254 -7.22 7.36 -3.11
CA ILE A 254 -5.86 7.53 -3.59
C ILE A 254 -5.37 8.92 -3.18
N ALA A 255 -4.23 8.97 -2.49
CA ALA A 255 -3.80 10.22 -1.84
C ALA A 255 -3.49 11.36 -2.82
N SER A 256 -2.90 11.08 -4.00
CA SER A 256 -2.60 12.12 -5.01
C SER A 256 -3.85 12.84 -5.50
N ASP A 257 -4.95 12.12 -5.64
CA ASP A 257 -6.19 12.60 -6.24
C ASP A 257 -6.87 13.67 -5.38
N LEU A 258 -6.58 13.65 -4.08
CA LEU A 258 -7.09 14.63 -3.10
C LEU A 258 -6.58 16.06 -3.34
N ALA A 259 -5.56 16.24 -4.20
CA ALA A 259 -5.12 17.57 -4.61
C ALA A 259 -6.15 18.32 -5.47
N VAL A 260 -7.09 17.60 -6.11
CA VAL A 260 -8.11 18.17 -7.02
C VAL A 260 -9.52 17.67 -6.72
N LEU A 261 -9.67 16.57 -6.01
CA LEU A 261 -10.97 16.07 -5.57
C LEU A 261 -11.31 16.59 -4.17
N ARG A 262 -12.60 16.63 -3.88
CA ARG A 262 -13.09 16.96 -2.53
C ARG A 262 -12.57 15.93 -1.53
N SER A 263 -11.89 16.39 -0.51
CA SER A 263 -11.25 15.54 0.49
C SER A 263 -12.27 14.79 1.39
N PRO A 264 -11.89 13.66 2.01
CA PRO A 264 -12.72 12.97 2.98
C PRO A 264 -13.23 13.87 4.12
N GLY A 265 -12.37 14.78 4.62
CA GLY A 265 -12.77 15.75 5.65
C GLY A 265 -13.85 16.72 5.19
N GLU A 266 -13.76 17.22 3.95
CA GLU A 266 -14.79 18.08 3.34
C GLU A 266 -16.11 17.33 3.08
N TRP A 267 -16.07 16.01 2.84
CA TRP A 267 -17.25 15.16 2.78
C TRP A 267 -17.86 14.88 4.18
N GLY A 268 -17.19 15.30 5.25
CA GLY A 268 -17.64 15.08 6.62
C GLY A 268 -17.25 13.72 7.20
N ALA A 269 -16.40 12.95 6.53
CA ALA A 269 -15.94 11.65 7.01
C ALA A 269 -15.29 11.73 8.39
N ASP A 270 -15.36 10.63 9.15
CA ASP A 270 -14.70 10.49 10.45
C ASP A 270 -13.32 9.88 10.32
N ILE A 271 -13.11 9.07 9.26
CA ILE A 271 -11.88 8.36 8.95
C ILE A 271 -11.60 8.53 7.46
N ALA A 272 -10.38 8.94 7.15
CA ALA A 272 -9.81 8.88 5.80
C ALA A 272 -8.72 7.83 5.79
N CYS A 273 -8.75 6.91 4.84
CA CYS A 273 -7.75 5.85 4.68
C CYS A 273 -7.52 5.57 3.21
N GLY A 274 -6.46 4.88 2.89
CA GLY A 274 -6.18 4.50 1.51
C GLY A 274 -4.71 4.37 1.20
N GLU A 275 -4.39 4.46 -0.09
CA GLU A 275 -3.05 4.24 -0.63
C GLU A 275 -2.37 5.57 -0.97
N ALA A 276 -1.10 5.72 -0.59
CA ALA A 276 -0.29 6.89 -0.88
C ALA A 276 0.95 6.60 -1.76
N GLN A 277 0.98 5.45 -2.44
CA GLN A 277 2.04 5.10 -3.39
C GLN A 277 2.23 6.19 -4.46
N SER A 278 1.15 6.79 -4.94
CA SER A 278 1.15 7.85 -5.96
C SER A 278 1.89 9.14 -5.54
N LEU A 279 2.22 9.29 -4.27
CA LEU A 279 2.98 10.43 -3.75
C LEU A 279 4.51 10.15 -3.76
N GLY A 280 5.05 9.94 -4.96
CA GLY A 280 6.49 9.85 -5.19
C GLY A 280 7.13 8.48 -4.95
N ILE A 281 6.36 7.40 -4.82
CA ILE A 281 6.87 6.04 -4.73
C ILE A 281 6.69 5.36 -6.10
N PRO A 282 7.76 4.83 -6.73
CA PRO A 282 7.65 4.20 -8.04
C PRO A 282 6.87 2.87 -7.96
N LEU A 283 6.30 2.44 -9.09
CA LEU A 283 5.76 1.10 -9.24
C LEU A 283 6.90 0.07 -9.10
N SER A 284 6.93 -0.66 -8.01
CA SER A 284 8.02 -1.60 -7.66
C SER A 284 7.61 -3.06 -7.80
N ALA A 285 6.61 -3.36 -8.65
CA ALA A 285 6.15 -4.73 -8.98
C ALA A 285 5.99 -5.65 -7.73
N GLY A 286 5.42 -5.11 -6.67
CA GLY A 286 5.22 -5.82 -5.40
C GLY A 286 5.54 -4.96 -4.16
N GLY A 287 5.85 -3.69 -4.35
CA GLY A 287 6.09 -2.74 -3.27
C GLY A 287 7.56 -2.62 -2.81
N PRO A 288 7.81 -2.05 -1.63
CA PRO A 288 6.77 -1.65 -0.67
C PRO A 288 5.99 -0.42 -1.12
N TYR A 289 4.72 -0.34 -0.70
CA TYR A 289 3.87 0.83 -0.83
C TYR A 289 3.62 1.46 0.54
N ILE A 290 2.65 2.36 0.68
CA ILE A 290 2.35 3.02 1.94
C ILE A 290 0.86 3.33 2.06
N GLY A 291 0.22 2.75 3.07
CA GLY A 291 -1.12 3.13 3.46
C GLY A 291 -1.12 4.38 4.36
N TYR A 292 -2.18 5.13 4.31
CA TYR A 292 -2.43 6.23 5.26
C TYR A 292 -3.74 6.01 6.03
N LEU A 293 -3.80 6.58 7.22
CA LEU A 293 -4.98 6.59 8.05
C LEU A 293 -5.03 7.88 8.85
N CYS A 294 -6.03 8.71 8.55
CA CYS A 294 -6.25 10.00 9.16
C CYS A 294 -7.65 10.04 9.78
N VAL A 295 -7.81 10.76 10.89
CA VAL A 295 -9.06 10.75 11.66
C VAL A 295 -9.39 12.11 12.27
N LYS A 296 -10.66 12.28 12.68
CA LYS A 296 -11.06 13.35 13.59
C LYS A 296 -10.49 13.12 14.99
N ASN A 297 -10.17 14.19 15.70
CA ASN A 297 -9.58 14.17 17.06
C ASN A 297 -10.29 13.25 18.04
N ALA A 298 -11.60 13.11 17.93
CA ALA A 298 -12.40 12.24 18.79
C ALA A 298 -11.97 10.75 18.71
N LEU A 299 -11.35 10.34 17.62
CA LEU A 299 -10.95 8.95 17.35
C LEU A 299 -9.49 8.64 17.66
N ILE A 300 -8.67 9.62 18.06
CA ILE A 300 -7.22 9.47 18.28
C ILE A 300 -6.88 8.26 19.18
N ARG A 301 -7.67 8.00 20.22
CA ARG A 301 -7.45 6.89 21.16
C ARG A 301 -7.78 5.52 20.59
N LYS A 302 -8.41 5.48 19.42
CA LYS A 302 -8.78 4.25 18.71
C LYS A 302 -7.90 4.00 17.48
N MET A 303 -7.14 5.01 17.06
CA MET A 303 -6.29 4.94 15.88
C MET A 303 -5.18 3.92 16.10
N PRO A 304 -4.93 2.99 15.15
CA PRO A 304 -3.79 2.09 15.18
C PRO A 304 -2.49 2.78 14.80
N GLY A 305 -1.38 2.07 14.97
CA GLY A 305 -0.06 2.53 14.56
C GLY A 305 0.54 3.60 15.48
N ARG A 306 1.75 4.03 15.14
CA ARG A 306 2.50 5.01 15.91
C ARG A 306 2.00 6.43 15.65
N LEU A 307 2.20 7.26 16.65
CA LEU A 307 1.98 8.71 16.57
C LEU A 307 3.23 9.42 17.07
N VAL A 308 3.75 10.32 16.26
CA VAL A 308 4.81 11.25 16.63
C VAL A 308 4.17 12.56 17.06
N GLY A 309 4.59 13.08 18.20
CA GLY A 309 4.17 14.38 18.71
C GLY A 309 5.35 15.33 18.85
N GLU A 310 5.06 16.62 18.77
CA GLU A 310 6.00 17.69 19.06
C GLU A 310 6.06 17.97 20.56
N THR A 311 7.24 18.27 21.06
CA THR A 311 7.51 18.63 22.45
C THR A 311 8.67 19.62 22.52
N ILE A 312 9.13 19.95 23.69
CA ILE A 312 10.35 20.70 23.95
C ILE A 312 11.32 19.85 24.78
N ASP A 313 12.61 19.97 24.52
CA ASP A 313 13.64 19.29 25.29
C ASP A 313 14.00 20.04 26.59
N ALA A 314 14.99 19.51 27.33
CA ALA A 314 15.43 20.11 28.59
C ALA A 314 16.03 21.53 28.43
N ASP A 315 16.52 21.88 27.22
CA ASP A 315 17.06 23.18 26.89
C ASP A 315 16.00 24.14 26.32
N GLY A 316 14.72 23.72 26.25
CA GLY A 316 13.64 24.50 25.67
C GLY A 316 13.58 24.50 24.13
N LYS A 317 14.32 23.61 23.46
CA LYS A 317 14.33 23.48 22.00
C LYS A 317 13.22 22.54 21.52
N ARG A 318 12.71 22.78 20.31
CA ARG A 318 11.75 21.90 19.64
C ARG A 318 12.30 20.48 19.51
N ALA A 319 11.53 19.50 19.91
CA ALA A 319 11.87 18.08 19.85
C ALA A 319 10.65 17.24 19.49
N PHE A 320 10.89 15.97 19.12
CA PHE A 320 9.85 15.04 18.71
C PHE A 320 9.94 13.74 19.52
N VAL A 321 8.80 13.15 19.82
CA VAL A 321 8.69 11.93 20.60
C VAL A 321 7.58 11.02 20.09
N LEU A 322 7.67 9.72 20.31
CA LEU A 322 6.52 8.82 20.17
C LEU A 322 5.51 9.11 21.28
N THR A 323 4.24 9.28 20.89
CA THR A 323 3.16 9.55 21.84
C THR A 323 2.13 8.45 21.86
N MET A 324 1.29 8.42 22.94
CA MET A 324 0.16 7.52 23.10
C MET A 324 0.47 6.02 22.88
N GLN A 325 1.69 5.59 23.20
CA GLN A 325 2.16 4.22 23.02
C GLN A 325 1.34 3.18 23.82
N ALA A 326 0.65 3.59 24.88
CA ALA A 326 -0.21 2.70 25.67
C ALA A 326 -1.33 2.00 24.87
N ARG A 327 -1.63 2.42 23.64
CA ARG A 327 -2.59 1.78 22.72
C ARG A 327 -1.96 0.57 22.01
N GLU A 328 -0.64 0.55 21.86
CA GLU A 328 0.08 -0.37 20.99
C GLU A 328 0.05 -1.82 21.50
N GLN A 329 0.12 -2.76 20.56
CA GLN A 329 0.00 -4.19 20.78
C GLN A 329 1.03 -4.72 21.76
N HIS A 330 2.29 -4.25 21.70
CA HIS A 330 3.36 -4.71 22.62
C HIS A 330 3.12 -4.32 24.09
N ILE A 331 2.25 -3.33 24.35
CA ILE A 331 1.85 -2.93 25.72
C ILE A 331 0.52 -3.59 26.10
N ARG A 332 -0.50 -3.50 25.26
CA ARG A 332 -1.85 -3.98 25.57
C ARG A 332 -2.08 -5.46 25.28
N ARG A 333 -1.21 -6.09 24.50
CA ARG A 333 -1.28 -7.51 24.11
C ARG A 333 -2.65 -7.85 23.50
N GLU A 334 -3.35 -8.86 24.02
CA GLU A 334 -4.67 -9.28 23.54
C GLU A 334 -5.78 -8.21 23.67
N LYS A 335 -5.54 -7.17 24.46
CA LYS A 335 -6.49 -6.04 24.61
C LYS A 335 -6.22 -4.87 23.65
N ALA A 336 -5.23 -5.00 22.78
CA ALA A 336 -4.97 -3.99 21.77
C ALA A 336 -6.10 -3.96 20.73
N THR A 337 -6.39 -2.78 20.22
CA THR A 337 -7.42 -2.61 19.15
C THR A 337 -6.90 -3.06 17.79
N SER A 338 -5.59 -3.22 17.62
CA SER A 338 -4.93 -3.56 16.37
C SER A 338 -3.66 -4.37 16.63
N ASN A 339 -3.28 -5.20 15.66
CA ASN A 339 -2.02 -5.93 15.63
C ASN A 339 -0.91 -5.20 14.87
N ILE A 340 -1.14 -3.96 14.43
CA ILE A 340 -0.13 -3.13 13.78
C ILE A 340 1.06 -2.94 14.73
N CYS A 341 2.24 -3.37 14.27
CA CYS A 341 3.48 -3.30 15.04
C CYS A 341 4.44 -2.24 14.50
N THR A 342 4.55 -2.14 13.17
CA THR A 342 5.49 -1.28 12.46
C THR A 342 4.75 -0.33 11.52
N ALA A 343 5.51 0.47 10.79
CA ALA A 343 5.03 1.40 9.78
C ALA A 343 5.96 1.35 8.56
N GLN A 344 5.58 1.99 7.48
CA GLN A 344 6.41 2.14 6.27
C GLN A 344 7.37 3.33 6.44
N GLY A 345 8.29 3.24 7.41
CA GLY A 345 9.11 4.36 7.85
C GLY A 345 9.84 5.10 6.72
N ILE A 346 10.58 4.37 5.86
CA ILE A 346 11.30 5.00 4.74
C ILE A 346 10.34 5.56 3.68
N MET A 347 9.17 4.94 3.49
CA MET A 347 8.17 5.44 2.55
C MET A 347 7.53 6.74 3.04
N CYS A 348 7.41 6.96 4.36
CA CYS A 348 7.02 8.27 4.90
C CYS A 348 7.98 9.37 4.44
N LEU A 349 9.30 9.08 4.38
CA LEU A 349 10.27 10.03 3.86
C LEU A 349 10.08 10.31 2.37
N TYR A 350 9.78 9.27 1.56
CA TYR A 350 9.43 9.46 0.14
C TYR A 350 8.26 10.42 -0.01
N VAL A 351 7.17 10.15 0.70
CA VAL A 351 5.95 10.98 0.64
C VAL A 351 6.21 12.40 1.14
N ALA A 352 6.86 12.57 2.30
CA ALA A 352 7.17 13.89 2.84
C ALA A 352 8.09 14.70 1.91
N ALA A 353 9.12 14.07 1.32
CA ALA A 353 10.00 14.70 0.35
C ALA A 353 9.26 15.08 -0.94
N TYR A 354 8.40 14.19 -1.45
CA TYR A 354 7.58 14.45 -2.64
C TYR A 354 6.63 15.64 -2.42
N LEU A 355 5.86 15.62 -1.34
CA LEU A 355 4.92 16.68 -1.00
C LEU A 355 5.62 18.02 -0.78
N SER A 356 6.80 18.01 -0.14
CA SER A 356 7.62 19.21 0.05
C SER A 356 8.15 19.77 -1.25
N LEU A 357 8.52 18.92 -2.20
CA LEU A 357 9.07 19.30 -3.51
C LEU A 357 7.97 19.84 -4.43
N MET A 358 6.85 19.14 -4.51
CA MET A 358 5.75 19.45 -5.43
C MET A 358 4.90 20.62 -4.92
N GLY A 359 4.64 20.67 -3.63
CA GLY A 359 3.71 21.60 -3.04
C GLY A 359 2.27 21.48 -3.60
N PRO A 360 1.34 22.31 -3.14
CA PRO A 360 -0.05 22.25 -3.62
C PRO A 360 -0.21 22.49 -5.13
N GLN A 361 0.63 23.37 -5.71
CA GLN A 361 0.57 23.66 -7.13
C GLN A 361 1.06 22.48 -7.97
N GLY A 362 2.23 21.90 -7.65
CA GLY A 362 2.76 20.77 -8.41
C GLY A 362 1.86 19.54 -8.35
N LEU A 363 1.25 19.24 -7.17
CA LEU A 363 0.27 18.17 -7.05
C LEU A 363 -0.96 18.40 -7.95
N ARG A 364 -1.44 19.64 -8.02
CA ARG A 364 -2.55 20.01 -8.91
C ARG A 364 -2.17 19.81 -10.36
N GLU A 365 -1.01 20.31 -10.80
CA GLU A 365 -0.52 20.20 -12.18
C GLU A 365 -0.37 18.73 -12.60
N VAL A 366 0.17 17.83 -11.74
CA VAL A 366 0.24 16.39 -12.00
C VAL A 366 -1.15 15.81 -12.29
N ASN A 367 -2.14 16.15 -11.48
CA ASN A 367 -3.51 15.68 -11.67
C ASN A 367 -4.17 16.26 -12.92
N GLU A 368 -3.98 17.56 -13.20
CA GLU A 368 -4.52 18.22 -14.41
C GLU A 368 -3.95 17.59 -15.69
N HIS A 369 -2.64 17.30 -15.72
CA HIS A 369 -2.02 16.59 -16.84
C HIS A 369 -2.54 15.16 -16.97
N SER A 370 -2.64 14.43 -15.86
CA SER A 370 -3.19 13.06 -15.85
C SER A 370 -4.63 13.03 -16.33
N TYR A 371 -5.45 13.98 -15.87
CA TYR A 371 -6.83 14.16 -16.31
C TYR A 371 -6.91 14.41 -17.82
N ALA A 372 -6.16 15.39 -18.35
CA ALA A 372 -6.17 15.71 -19.76
C ALA A 372 -5.76 14.51 -20.63
N SER A 373 -4.71 13.79 -20.22
CA SER A 373 -4.20 12.60 -20.91
C SER A 373 -5.20 11.44 -20.89
N ALA A 374 -5.86 11.19 -19.74
CA ALA A 374 -6.86 10.14 -19.61
C ALA A 374 -8.11 10.44 -20.46
N HIS A 375 -8.58 11.68 -20.46
CA HIS A 375 -9.74 12.09 -21.26
C HIS A 375 -9.43 12.07 -22.76
N GLU A 376 -8.19 12.34 -23.17
CA GLU A 376 -7.79 12.20 -24.57
C GLU A 376 -7.76 10.72 -24.99
N LEU A 377 -7.19 9.82 -24.17
CA LEU A 377 -7.23 8.39 -24.45
C LEU A 377 -8.67 7.88 -24.53
N HIS A 378 -9.52 8.23 -23.57
CA HIS A 378 -10.93 7.87 -23.53
C HIS A 378 -11.64 8.29 -24.83
N ARG A 379 -11.47 9.55 -25.24
CA ARG A 379 -12.02 10.09 -26.50
C ARG A 379 -11.57 9.30 -27.73
N LEU A 380 -10.27 8.96 -27.81
CA LEU A 380 -9.70 8.21 -28.93
C LEU A 380 -10.25 6.78 -29.02
N LEU A 381 -10.36 6.09 -27.88
CA LEU A 381 -10.88 4.72 -27.83
C LEU A 381 -12.37 4.68 -28.22
N LEU A 382 -13.17 5.64 -27.76
CA LEU A 382 -14.59 5.72 -28.09
C LEU A 382 -14.86 6.18 -29.54
N ALA A 383 -13.92 6.89 -30.18
CA ALA A 383 -14.02 7.25 -31.58
C ALA A 383 -13.96 6.02 -32.53
N GLY A 384 -13.45 4.89 -32.03
CA GLY A 384 -13.49 3.59 -32.69
C GLY A 384 -14.77 2.82 -32.42
N ASN A 385 -14.87 1.63 -33.02
CA ASN A 385 -16.04 0.76 -32.86
C ASN A 385 -15.81 -0.43 -31.90
N LYS A 386 -14.64 -0.49 -31.26
CA LYS A 386 -14.26 -1.61 -30.37
C LYS A 386 -14.52 -1.36 -28.89
N PHE A 387 -14.77 -0.13 -28.49
CA PHE A 387 -15.05 0.25 -27.10
C PHE A 387 -16.33 1.02 -26.96
N GLU A 388 -16.96 0.88 -25.80
CA GLU A 388 -18.09 1.72 -25.35
C GLU A 388 -17.96 2.00 -23.85
N GLU A 389 -18.64 3.04 -23.36
CA GLU A 389 -18.67 3.33 -21.94
C GLU A 389 -19.28 2.17 -21.16
N ALA A 390 -18.59 1.68 -20.11
CA ALA A 390 -19.15 0.69 -19.21
C ALA A 390 -20.23 1.31 -18.29
N PHE A 391 -20.03 2.58 -17.92
CA PHE A 391 -20.90 3.36 -17.04
C PHE A 391 -21.14 4.74 -17.64
N ALA A 392 -22.15 4.85 -18.47
CA ALA A 392 -22.40 6.06 -19.27
C ALA A 392 -22.63 7.30 -18.39
N GLY A 393 -21.94 8.39 -18.73
CA GLY A 393 -22.10 9.69 -18.10
C GLY A 393 -21.48 9.83 -16.70
N GLN A 394 -20.74 8.86 -16.23
CA GLN A 394 -20.05 8.95 -14.94
C GLN A 394 -18.75 9.76 -15.06
N PRO A 395 -18.49 10.69 -14.13
CA PRO A 395 -17.24 11.46 -14.13
C PRO A 395 -16.06 10.63 -13.64
N PHE A 396 -14.88 10.89 -14.21
CA PHE A 396 -13.64 10.24 -13.80
C PHE A 396 -12.47 11.25 -13.81
N LEU A 397 -11.38 10.92 -13.08
CA LEU A 397 -10.18 11.75 -13.04
C LEU A 397 -9.15 11.27 -14.08
N ASN A 398 -8.34 10.30 -13.74
CA ASN A 398 -7.26 9.75 -14.55
C ASN A 398 -7.41 8.25 -14.83
N GLU A 399 -8.45 7.63 -14.29
CA GLU A 399 -8.79 6.22 -14.45
C GLU A 399 -10.26 6.08 -14.88
N PHE A 400 -10.51 5.18 -15.83
CA PHE A 400 -11.86 4.98 -16.39
C PHE A 400 -12.06 3.54 -16.88
N THR A 401 -13.31 3.10 -16.89
CA THR A 401 -13.68 1.74 -17.32
C THR A 401 -14.43 1.79 -18.66
N LEU A 402 -13.95 1.01 -19.62
CA LEU A 402 -14.63 0.79 -20.90
C LEU A 402 -14.99 -0.68 -21.08
N ARG A 403 -16.05 -0.93 -21.83
CA ARG A 403 -16.47 -2.23 -22.33
C ARG A 403 -15.80 -2.49 -23.67
N TYR A 404 -15.07 -3.59 -23.78
CA TYR A 404 -14.44 -4.01 -25.02
C TYR A 404 -15.37 -4.92 -25.83
N LYS A 405 -15.66 -4.57 -27.08
CA LYS A 405 -16.54 -5.30 -27.99
C LYS A 405 -15.78 -6.11 -29.05
N GLY A 406 -14.46 -6.11 -29.02
CA GLY A 406 -13.64 -6.87 -29.94
C GLY A 406 -13.78 -8.38 -29.74
N THR A 407 -13.77 -9.11 -30.85
CA THR A 407 -14.00 -10.58 -30.85
C THR A 407 -12.89 -11.39 -30.18
N GLU A 408 -11.70 -10.79 -30.00
CA GLU A 408 -10.56 -11.45 -29.32
C GLU A 408 -10.72 -11.51 -27.79
N GLY A 409 -11.60 -10.67 -27.20
CA GLY A 409 -11.77 -10.53 -25.75
C GLY A 409 -10.66 -9.75 -25.03
N VAL A 410 -10.93 -9.32 -23.80
CA VAL A 410 -10.03 -8.44 -23.02
C VAL A 410 -8.66 -9.07 -22.78
N ASP A 411 -8.60 -10.35 -22.47
CA ASP A 411 -7.32 -11.02 -22.13
C ASP A 411 -6.38 -11.09 -23.34
N ASN A 412 -6.90 -11.37 -24.54
CA ASN A 412 -6.09 -11.38 -25.76
C ASN A 412 -5.72 -9.96 -26.22
N LEU A 413 -6.61 -8.99 -26.05
CA LEU A 413 -6.28 -7.58 -26.26
C LEU A 413 -5.08 -7.17 -25.41
N ARG A 414 -5.13 -7.45 -24.10
CA ARG A 414 -4.04 -7.14 -23.16
C ARG A 414 -2.73 -7.83 -23.53
N LYS A 415 -2.79 -9.10 -23.94
CA LYS A 415 -1.62 -9.86 -24.39
C LYS A 415 -1.00 -9.24 -25.64
N ARG A 416 -1.81 -8.90 -26.65
CA ARG A 416 -1.38 -8.26 -27.89
C ARG A 416 -0.72 -6.92 -27.64
N LEU A 417 -1.29 -6.10 -26.77
CA LEU A 417 -0.72 -4.81 -26.40
C LEU A 417 0.59 -4.98 -25.58
N ALA A 418 0.69 -6.01 -24.73
CA ALA A 418 1.94 -6.33 -24.04
C ALA A 418 3.06 -6.79 -24.98
N GLU A 419 2.72 -7.51 -26.04
CA GLU A 419 3.67 -7.86 -27.12
C GLU A 419 4.15 -6.62 -27.86
N ALA A 420 3.30 -5.60 -27.98
CA ALA A 420 3.63 -4.29 -28.58
C ALA A 420 4.32 -3.32 -27.58
N GLY A 421 4.58 -3.72 -26.35
CA GLY A 421 5.31 -2.91 -25.36
C GLY A 421 4.45 -2.11 -24.37
N TYR A 422 3.14 -2.37 -24.29
CA TYR A 422 2.22 -1.64 -23.42
C TYR A 422 1.58 -2.54 -22.35
N LEU A 423 1.59 -2.11 -21.10
CA LEU A 423 0.79 -2.71 -20.03
C LEU A 423 -0.62 -2.09 -20.09
N ALA A 424 -1.50 -2.76 -20.82
CA ALA A 424 -2.84 -2.25 -21.11
C ALA A 424 -3.80 -2.61 -19.99
N GLY A 425 -4.26 -1.62 -19.25
CA GLY A 425 -5.39 -1.68 -18.33
C GLY A 425 -5.44 -2.90 -17.38
N VAL A 426 -6.45 -2.93 -16.57
CA VAL A 426 -6.77 -4.08 -15.69
C VAL A 426 -8.15 -4.59 -16.09
N LYS A 427 -8.29 -5.91 -16.30
CA LYS A 427 -9.62 -6.52 -16.51
C LYS A 427 -10.43 -6.34 -15.24
N ALA A 428 -11.61 -5.75 -15.36
CA ALA A 428 -12.47 -5.52 -14.20
C ALA A 428 -12.94 -6.86 -13.60
N GLU A 429 -12.85 -6.99 -12.29
CA GLU A 429 -13.28 -8.20 -11.59
C GLU A 429 -14.80 -8.38 -11.75
N GLY A 430 -15.22 -9.62 -11.99
CA GLY A 430 -16.63 -9.95 -12.22
C GLY A 430 -17.15 -9.62 -13.62
N SER A 431 -16.29 -9.13 -14.54
CA SER A 431 -16.66 -8.84 -15.93
C SER A 431 -15.70 -9.51 -16.91
N ASP A 432 -16.23 -10.04 -18.01
CA ASP A 432 -15.43 -10.63 -19.08
C ASP A 432 -15.02 -9.61 -20.16
N ASP A 433 -15.70 -8.49 -20.22
CA ASP A 433 -15.59 -7.51 -21.29
C ASP A 433 -15.18 -6.11 -20.82
N CYS A 434 -15.15 -5.82 -19.50
CA CYS A 434 -14.73 -4.53 -18.99
C CYS A 434 -13.23 -4.46 -18.68
N ILE A 435 -12.62 -3.35 -19.06
CA ILE A 435 -11.22 -3.04 -18.81
C ILE A 435 -11.09 -1.64 -18.22
N ILE A 436 -10.28 -1.53 -17.17
CA ILE A 436 -9.98 -0.29 -16.46
C ILE A 436 -8.66 0.24 -16.98
N PHE A 437 -8.66 1.43 -17.57
CA PHE A 437 -7.47 2.13 -18.03
C PHE A 437 -7.12 3.26 -17.07
N ALA A 438 -5.85 3.48 -16.85
CA ALA A 438 -5.35 4.65 -16.13
C ALA A 438 -4.25 5.34 -16.95
N VAL A 439 -4.22 6.66 -16.89
CA VAL A 439 -3.22 7.48 -17.56
C VAL A 439 -2.68 8.51 -16.58
N THR A 440 -1.36 8.66 -16.55
CA THR A 440 -0.68 9.63 -15.70
C THR A 440 0.01 10.69 -16.56
N GLU A 441 0.54 11.73 -15.94
CA GLU A 441 1.33 12.80 -16.57
C GLU A 441 2.57 12.29 -17.30
N GLN A 442 3.00 11.05 -17.04
CA GLN A 442 4.15 10.46 -17.74
C GLN A 442 3.85 10.03 -19.19
N ARG A 443 2.60 9.93 -19.57
CA ARG A 443 2.24 9.50 -20.93
C ARG A 443 2.31 10.66 -21.90
N THR A 444 3.14 10.52 -22.95
CA THR A 444 3.22 11.54 -23.99
C THR A 444 2.01 11.47 -24.93
N PRO A 445 1.67 12.57 -25.62
CA PRO A 445 0.61 12.55 -26.63
C PRO A 445 0.83 11.49 -27.71
N GLU A 446 2.08 11.25 -28.11
CA GLU A 446 2.45 10.26 -29.12
C GLU A 446 2.18 8.84 -28.61
N GLU A 447 2.56 8.51 -27.36
CA GLU A 447 2.27 7.23 -26.72
C GLU A 447 0.76 6.98 -26.62
N ILE A 448 -0.02 7.99 -26.25
CA ILE A 448 -1.49 7.89 -26.14
C ILE A 448 -2.12 7.58 -27.51
N VAL A 449 -1.71 8.28 -28.56
CA VAL A 449 -2.22 8.08 -29.91
C VAL A 449 -1.81 6.71 -30.46
N GLU A 450 -0.56 6.29 -30.24
CA GLU A 450 -0.07 4.98 -30.68
C GLU A 450 -0.79 3.85 -29.94
N PHE A 451 -0.92 3.95 -28.62
CA PHE A 451 -1.67 2.97 -27.82
C PHE A 451 -3.11 2.84 -28.30
N ALA A 452 -3.81 3.96 -28.52
CA ALA A 452 -5.19 3.94 -29.01
C ALA A 452 -5.31 3.27 -30.40
N LYS A 453 -4.39 3.54 -31.32
CA LYS A 453 -4.35 2.89 -32.64
C LYS A 453 -4.17 1.37 -32.51
N LEU A 454 -3.24 0.94 -31.66
CA LEU A 454 -3.00 -0.47 -31.41
C LEU A 454 -4.18 -1.16 -30.72
N ALA A 455 -4.85 -0.50 -29.79
CA ALA A 455 -6.04 -1.03 -29.12
C ALA A 455 -7.24 -1.17 -30.08
N LEU A 456 -7.33 -0.29 -31.08
CA LEU A 456 -8.39 -0.28 -32.10
C LEU A 456 -8.06 -1.16 -33.33
N SER A 457 -6.83 -1.59 -33.52
CA SER A 457 -6.46 -2.52 -34.60
C SER A 457 -6.93 -3.94 -34.31
#